data_358f9627545fc0c14fe9c6b351152cc6
#
_entry.id   358f9627545fc0c14fe9c6b351152cc6
#
_cell.length_a   1.000
_cell.length_b   1.000
_cell.length_c   1.000
_cell.angle_alpha   90.00
_cell.angle_beta   90.00
_cell.angle_gamma   90.00
#
_symmetry.space_group_name_H-M   'P 1'
#
loop_
_entity.id
_entity.type
_entity.pdbx_description
1 polymer ?
#
loop_
_entity_poly.entity_id
_entity_poly.type
_entity_poly.pdbx_seq_one_letter_code
_entity_poly.pdbx_strand_id
1 'polypeptide(L)'
;FYYHPDHLGSSSYITNLEGEVVQHIEYVPFGEVFVEERNNIWNTPYLFNAKEFDEETGLYYYGARYYDPRVSLWMACDSETELYPNICGYAYCLNNPVKFKDPDGNHVEVTLNEENKYIVTGGALNNDKNIYIIEHGKRTGKILGKSLTKYSFFGGDNKVVVGAQIDMSDKSGQIFFDKDIVESKIDVIYYMANATGGQKYDFKTLGIKNRGNISRTQYSYRGMPFTDENGNKFIASARDIGNYSAGYMAGISGQGWEASRAAFDALESVQMHKYSTEAMVSQAAEKAGFDRGHKKYWQQQYEVQRILQEGRVHTWNVIKGWFKSLFGK
;
A
#
# COMPACT_ATOMS: atom_id res chain seq x y z
N PHE A 1 3.76 -13.40 -20.83
CA PHE A 1 2.73 -12.70 -21.61
C PHE A 1 2.77 -11.22 -21.23
N TYR A 2 2.51 -10.33 -22.22
CA TYR A 2 2.47 -8.88 -22.08
C TYR A 2 1.10 -8.37 -22.47
N TYR A 3 0.49 -7.58 -21.56
CA TYR A 3 -0.82 -6.99 -21.78
C TYR A 3 -0.69 -5.63 -22.42
N HIS A 4 -1.46 -5.38 -23.47
CA HIS A 4 -1.59 -4.09 -24.15
C HIS A 4 -3.03 -3.60 -23.94
N PRO A 5 -3.25 -2.82 -22.86
CA PRO A 5 -4.60 -2.37 -22.49
C PRO A 5 -5.05 -1.18 -23.33
N ASP A 6 -6.36 -0.99 -23.39
CA ASP A 6 -6.97 0.24 -23.88
C ASP A 6 -6.84 1.40 -22.86
N HIS A 7 -7.44 2.54 -23.19
CA HIS A 7 -7.42 3.74 -22.33
C HIS A 7 -8.16 3.58 -20.98
N LEU A 8 -9.00 2.56 -20.85
CA LEU A 8 -9.72 2.20 -19.63
C LEU A 8 -9.01 1.09 -18.82
N GLY A 9 -7.95 0.52 -19.37
CA GLY A 9 -7.21 -0.58 -18.79
C GLY A 9 -7.75 -1.97 -19.15
N SER A 10 -8.67 -2.08 -20.13
CA SER A 10 -9.18 -3.36 -20.60
C SER A 10 -8.15 -4.08 -21.46
N SER A 11 -8.05 -5.41 -21.34
CA SER A 11 -7.11 -6.22 -22.10
C SER A 11 -7.51 -6.26 -23.57
N SER A 12 -6.82 -5.52 -24.46
CA SER A 12 -7.13 -5.50 -25.89
C SER A 12 -6.27 -6.45 -26.69
N TYR A 13 -4.95 -6.44 -26.46
CA TYR A 13 -4.02 -7.38 -27.07
C TYR A 13 -3.14 -8.01 -26.00
N ILE A 14 -2.82 -9.29 -26.18
CA ILE A 14 -1.87 -10.00 -25.33
C ILE A 14 -0.85 -10.65 -26.25
N THR A 15 0.45 -10.44 -25.94
CA THR A 15 1.55 -11.00 -26.73
C THR A 15 2.39 -11.96 -25.90
N ASN A 16 3.05 -12.90 -26.58
CA ASN A 16 4.08 -13.78 -25.99
C ASN A 16 5.45 -13.08 -25.92
N LEU A 17 6.48 -13.81 -25.50
CA LEU A 17 7.86 -13.31 -25.41
C LEU A 17 8.45 -12.95 -26.79
N GLU A 18 7.98 -13.59 -27.85
CA GLU A 18 8.40 -13.39 -29.23
C GLU A 18 7.68 -12.21 -29.89
N GLY A 19 6.71 -11.58 -29.20
CA GLY A 19 5.93 -10.46 -29.69
C GLY A 19 4.73 -10.86 -30.57
N GLU A 20 4.41 -12.15 -30.67
CA GLU A 20 3.24 -12.62 -31.40
C GLU A 20 1.97 -12.39 -30.60
N VAL A 21 0.89 -11.96 -31.25
CA VAL A 21 -0.43 -11.79 -30.62
C VAL A 21 -1.01 -13.17 -30.33
N VAL A 22 -1.23 -13.46 -29.05
CA VAL A 22 -1.82 -14.72 -28.56
C VAL A 22 -3.30 -14.60 -28.25
N GLN A 23 -3.75 -13.38 -27.95
CA GLN A 23 -5.17 -13.08 -27.75
C GLN A 23 -5.46 -11.63 -28.16
N HIS A 24 -6.57 -11.42 -28.86
CA HIS A 24 -7.13 -10.13 -29.23
C HIS A 24 -8.56 -10.06 -28.76
N ILE A 25 -8.94 -8.97 -28.09
CA ILE A 25 -10.26 -8.81 -27.49
C ILE A 25 -10.76 -7.39 -27.76
N GLU A 26 -12.00 -7.27 -28.25
CA GLU A 26 -12.70 -6.00 -28.38
C GLU A 26 -13.99 -6.02 -27.55
N TYR A 27 -14.37 -4.87 -27.02
CA TYR A 27 -15.50 -4.73 -26.11
C TYR A 27 -16.52 -3.72 -26.67
N VAL A 28 -17.82 -3.98 -26.43
CA VAL A 28 -18.80 -2.91 -26.51
C VAL A 28 -18.63 -1.95 -25.32
N PRO A 29 -19.18 -0.72 -25.38
CA PRO A 29 -18.91 0.32 -24.37
C PRO A 29 -19.12 -0.11 -22.92
N PHE A 30 -20.03 -1.02 -22.62
CA PHE A 30 -20.30 -1.52 -21.29
C PHE A 30 -19.55 -2.81 -20.92
N GLY A 31 -18.57 -3.23 -21.75
CA GLY A 31 -17.64 -4.29 -21.39
C GLY A 31 -18.06 -5.71 -21.78
N GLU A 32 -19.20 -5.88 -22.46
CA GLU A 32 -19.49 -7.15 -23.10
C GLU A 32 -18.45 -7.40 -24.21
N VAL A 33 -17.94 -8.62 -24.32
CA VAL A 33 -16.96 -8.99 -25.34
C VAL A 33 -17.65 -9.03 -26.69
N PHE A 34 -17.16 -8.23 -27.64
CA PHE A 34 -17.65 -8.16 -28.99
C PHE A 34 -16.88 -9.06 -29.97
N VAL A 35 -15.55 -9.04 -29.86
CA VAL A 35 -14.64 -9.90 -30.61
C VAL A 35 -13.66 -10.55 -29.64
N GLU A 36 -13.43 -11.85 -29.82
CA GLU A 36 -12.36 -12.54 -29.14
C GLU A 36 -11.70 -13.53 -30.10
N GLU A 37 -10.41 -13.33 -30.35
CA GLU A 37 -9.58 -14.17 -31.19
C GLU A 37 -8.41 -14.72 -30.37
N ARG A 38 -8.16 -16.02 -30.46
CA ARG A 38 -7.09 -16.71 -29.74
C ARG A 38 -6.29 -17.58 -30.70
N ASN A 39 -4.97 -17.61 -30.55
CA ASN A 39 -4.14 -18.47 -31.39
C ASN A 39 -3.82 -19.82 -30.72
N ASN A 40 -4.15 -20.02 -29.45
CA ASN A 40 -3.94 -21.27 -28.72
C ASN A 40 -4.93 -21.45 -27.54
N ILE A 41 -4.63 -22.44 -26.66
CA ILE A 41 -5.49 -22.85 -25.53
C ILE A 41 -5.40 -21.87 -24.34
N TRP A 42 -4.40 -20.95 -24.31
CA TRP A 42 -4.23 -20.05 -23.18
C TRP A 42 -5.24 -18.90 -23.26
N ASN A 43 -5.84 -18.59 -22.12
CA ASN A 43 -6.81 -17.52 -21.95
C ASN A 43 -6.48 -16.71 -20.71
N THR A 44 -6.65 -15.37 -20.75
CA THR A 44 -6.61 -14.54 -19.56
C THR A 44 -7.98 -14.46 -18.92
N PRO A 45 -8.08 -14.59 -17.59
CA PRO A 45 -9.31 -14.29 -16.88
C PRO A 45 -9.56 -12.77 -16.72
N TYR A 46 -8.55 -11.91 -17.01
CA TYR A 46 -8.64 -10.46 -16.79
C TYR A 46 -8.96 -9.74 -18.11
N LEU A 47 -10.19 -9.26 -18.25
CA LEU A 47 -10.71 -8.69 -19.47
C LEU A 47 -11.01 -7.19 -19.34
N PHE A 48 -12.26 -6.79 -19.34
CA PHE A 48 -12.72 -5.40 -19.28
C PHE A 48 -12.25 -4.70 -17.99
N ASN A 49 -11.64 -3.51 -18.11
CA ASN A 49 -11.03 -2.74 -17.01
C ASN A 49 -10.00 -3.54 -16.17
N ALA A 50 -9.35 -4.55 -16.76
CA ALA A 50 -8.48 -5.51 -16.08
C ALA A 50 -9.18 -6.24 -14.91
N LYS A 51 -10.49 -6.47 -15.01
CA LYS A 51 -11.25 -7.21 -14.01
C LYS A 51 -11.36 -8.69 -14.38
N GLU A 52 -11.38 -9.51 -13.35
CA GLU A 52 -11.57 -10.95 -13.51
C GLU A 52 -12.98 -11.23 -14.04
N PHE A 53 -13.03 -11.96 -15.14
CA PHE A 53 -14.27 -12.40 -15.78
C PHE A 53 -14.53 -13.84 -15.42
N ASP A 54 -15.65 -14.09 -14.79
CA ASP A 54 -16.13 -15.43 -14.50
C ASP A 54 -16.93 -15.95 -15.72
N GLU A 55 -16.31 -16.83 -16.48
CA GLU A 55 -16.90 -17.42 -17.70
C GLU A 55 -18.18 -18.24 -17.41
N GLU A 56 -18.29 -18.82 -16.19
CA GLU A 56 -19.47 -19.64 -15.83
C GLU A 56 -20.71 -18.77 -15.61
N THR A 57 -20.55 -17.61 -14.99
CA THR A 57 -21.66 -16.70 -14.68
C THR A 57 -21.82 -15.57 -15.70
N GLY A 58 -20.75 -15.24 -16.43
CA GLY A 58 -20.70 -14.10 -17.34
C GLY A 58 -20.58 -12.75 -16.61
N LEU A 59 -20.08 -12.74 -15.37
CA LEU A 59 -19.96 -11.56 -14.53
C LEU A 59 -18.50 -11.13 -14.37
N TYR A 60 -18.28 -9.83 -14.25
CA TYR A 60 -16.98 -9.27 -13.84
C TYR A 60 -16.93 -9.09 -12.34
N TYR A 61 -15.85 -9.56 -11.70
CA TYR A 61 -15.60 -9.33 -10.30
C TYR A 61 -14.78 -8.04 -10.08
N TYR A 62 -15.42 -7.02 -9.50
CA TYR A 62 -14.79 -5.72 -9.23
C TYR A 62 -14.24 -5.58 -7.80
N GLY A 63 -14.36 -6.60 -6.98
CA GLY A 63 -13.94 -6.59 -5.58
C GLY A 63 -15.11 -6.40 -4.62
N ALA A 64 -15.77 -5.25 -4.67
CA ALA A 64 -16.94 -4.98 -3.82
C ALA A 64 -18.24 -5.54 -4.41
N ARG A 65 -18.34 -5.59 -5.74
CA ARG A 65 -19.57 -5.97 -6.45
C ARG A 65 -19.26 -6.84 -7.67
N TYR A 66 -20.25 -7.60 -8.11
CA TYR A 66 -20.26 -8.23 -9.41
C TYR A 66 -20.99 -7.35 -10.42
N TYR A 67 -20.43 -7.23 -11.62
CA TYR A 67 -20.96 -6.45 -12.73
C TYR A 67 -21.40 -7.35 -13.88
N ASP A 68 -22.62 -7.18 -14.36
CA ASP A 68 -23.10 -7.89 -15.55
C ASP A 68 -23.04 -6.93 -16.77
N PRO A 69 -22.11 -7.16 -17.71
CA PRO A 69 -21.96 -6.31 -18.88
C PRO A 69 -23.14 -6.41 -19.85
N ARG A 70 -23.87 -7.54 -19.87
CA ARG A 70 -25.01 -7.79 -20.76
C ARG A 70 -26.21 -6.90 -20.43
N VAL A 71 -26.38 -6.58 -19.15
CA VAL A 71 -27.45 -5.67 -18.70
C VAL A 71 -26.91 -4.30 -18.29
N SER A 72 -25.57 -4.11 -18.34
CA SER A 72 -24.90 -2.84 -18.00
C SER A 72 -25.14 -2.37 -16.56
N LEU A 73 -25.34 -3.29 -15.64
CA LEU A 73 -25.70 -3.02 -14.24
C LEU A 73 -24.84 -3.80 -13.27
N TRP A 74 -24.71 -3.22 -12.06
CA TRP A 74 -24.22 -3.93 -10.90
C TRP A 74 -25.24 -4.94 -10.42
N MET A 75 -24.78 -6.11 -9.95
CA MET A 75 -25.64 -7.17 -9.40
C MET A 75 -26.03 -6.92 -7.93
N ALA A 76 -25.43 -5.94 -7.28
CA ALA A 76 -25.80 -5.47 -5.96
C ALA A 76 -25.93 -3.94 -5.97
N CYS A 77 -26.83 -3.44 -5.11
CA CYS A 77 -26.99 -2.01 -4.88
C CYS A 77 -25.67 -1.42 -4.33
N ASP A 78 -25.34 -0.22 -4.79
CA ASP A 78 -24.23 0.53 -4.23
C ASP A 78 -24.46 0.77 -2.74
N SER A 79 -23.48 0.44 -1.92
CA SER A 79 -23.53 0.71 -0.47
C SER A 79 -23.63 2.20 -0.15
N GLU A 80 -23.25 3.06 -1.11
CA GLU A 80 -23.27 4.51 -1.00
C GLU A 80 -24.49 5.16 -1.71
N THR A 81 -25.47 4.38 -2.12
CA THR A 81 -26.68 4.89 -2.82
C THR A 81 -27.37 6.05 -2.10
N GLU A 82 -27.37 6.04 -0.78
CA GLU A 82 -27.96 7.12 0.03
C GLU A 82 -27.25 8.47 -0.14
N LEU A 83 -25.98 8.46 -0.52
CA LEU A 83 -25.19 9.67 -0.78
C LEU A 83 -25.52 10.28 -2.15
N TYR A 84 -26.08 9.49 -3.05
CA TYR A 84 -26.40 9.89 -4.42
C TYR A 84 -27.87 9.63 -4.77
N PRO A 85 -28.84 10.30 -4.12
CA PRO A 85 -30.27 10.00 -4.27
C PRO A 85 -30.82 10.18 -5.70
N ASN A 86 -30.08 10.87 -6.55
CA ASN A 86 -30.44 11.11 -7.96
C ASN A 86 -29.80 10.09 -8.94
N ILE A 87 -29.05 9.10 -8.42
CA ILE A 87 -28.35 8.10 -9.23
C ILE A 87 -28.86 6.72 -8.82
N CYS A 88 -29.16 5.90 -9.83
CA CYS A 88 -29.54 4.53 -9.57
C CYS A 88 -28.36 3.76 -8.97
N GLY A 89 -28.54 3.14 -7.78
CA GLY A 89 -27.48 2.39 -7.07
C GLY A 89 -26.98 1.15 -7.82
N TYR A 90 -27.58 0.81 -8.95
CA TYR A 90 -27.16 -0.28 -9.82
C TYR A 90 -26.49 0.24 -11.10
N ALA A 91 -26.45 1.57 -11.33
CA ALA A 91 -25.87 2.12 -12.56
C ALA A 91 -24.35 2.02 -12.58
N TYR A 92 -23.81 1.48 -13.66
CA TYR A 92 -22.36 1.42 -13.89
C TYR A 92 -21.86 2.75 -14.46
N CYS A 93 -20.82 3.34 -13.82
CA CYS A 93 -20.11 4.53 -14.30
C CYS A 93 -21.02 5.69 -14.72
N LEU A 94 -22.13 5.94 -14.00
CA LEU A 94 -23.10 6.98 -14.33
C LEU A 94 -23.64 6.88 -15.78
N ASN A 95 -23.75 5.67 -16.32
CA ASN A 95 -24.09 5.38 -17.72
C ASN A 95 -23.13 6.01 -18.74
N ASN A 96 -21.87 6.24 -18.36
CA ASN A 96 -20.82 6.73 -19.27
C ASN A 96 -19.52 5.93 -19.13
N PRO A 97 -19.53 4.64 -19.49
CA PRO A 97 -18.41 3.71 -19.29
C PRO A 97 -17.22 3.96 -20.22
N VAL A 98 -17.39 4.77 -21.28
CA VAL A 98 -16.29 5.15 -22.19
C VAL A 98 -15.40 6.23 -21.57
N LYS A 99 -15.96 7.07 -20.70
CA LYS A 99 -15.26 8.17 -20.04
C LYS A 99 -14.82 7.83 -18.62
N PHE A 100 -15.63 7.05 -17.93
CA PHE A 100 -15.40 6.68 -16.54
C PHE A 100 -15.19 5.17 -16.43
N LYS A 101 -14.34 4.78 -15.50
CA LYS A 101 -14.26 3.42 -15.00
C LYS A 101 -14.51 3.45 -13.50
N ASP A 102 -15.10 2.38 -12.98
CA ASP A 102 -15.12 2.13 -11.55
C ASP A 102 -13.92 1.23 -11.24
N PRO A 103 -12.84 1.77 -10.62
CA PRO A 103 -11.62 0.98 -10.43
C PRO A 103 -11.81 -0.17 -9.46
N ASP A 104 -12.72 -0.04 -8.49
CA ASP A 104 -12.88 -0.97 -7.37
C ASP A 104 -14.00 -0.61 -6.37
N GLY A 105 -14.76 0.44 -6.65
CA GLY A 105 -15.97 0.79 -5.91
C GLY A 105 -15.79 1.49 -4.56
N ASN A 106 -14.57 1.99 -4.16
CA ASN A 106 -14.41 2.60 -2.82
C ASN A 106 -13.03 3.28 -2.58
N HIS A 107 -12.94 4.21 -1.59
CA HIS A 107 -11.79 5.08 -1.30
C HIS A 107 -11.94 5.70 0.10
N VAL A 108 -11.00 6.57 0.50
CA VAL A 108 -11.09 7.38 1.74
C VAL A 108 -11.63 8.77 1.42
N GLU A 109 -12.58 9.25 2.20
CA GLU A 109 -13.20 10.57 2.08
C GLU A 109 -12.88 11.43 3.29
N VAL A 110 -12.62 12.73 3.06
CA VAL A 110 -12.27 13.68 4.11
C VAL A 110 -12.98 15.03 3.89
N THR A 111 -13.29 15.71 4.98
CA THR A 111 -13.76 17.10 4.99
C THR A 111 -12.79 17.99 5.76
N LEU A 112 -12.64 19.25 5.36
CA LEU A 112 -11.84 20.23 6.08
C LEU A 112 -12.66 20.79 7.25
N ASN A 113 -12.07 20.84 8.45
CA ASN A 113 -12.68 21.45 9.63
C ASN A 113 -12.19 22.90 9.85
N GLU A 114 -12.74 23.57 10.85
CA GLU A 114 -12.41 24.96 11.21
C GLU A 114 -10.96 25.13 11.69
N GLU A 115 -10.33 24.07 12.18
CA GLU A 115 -8.91 24.04 12.63
C GLU A 115 -7.93 23.82 11.47
N ASN A 116 -8.38 23.87 10.22
CA ASN A 116 -7.59 23.58 9.02
C ASN A 116 -7.00 22.16 9.00
N LYS A 117 -7.71 21.18 9.58
CA LYS A 117 -7.42 19.76 9.55
C LYS A 117 -8.48 19.02 8.73
N TYR A 118 -8.09 17.95 8.09
CA TYR A 118 -9.02 17.08 7.40
C TYR A 118 -9.54 15.99 8.33
N ILE A 119 -10.85 15.79 8.34
CA ILE A 119 -11.51 14.75 9.13
C ILE A 119 -11.93 13.64 8.19
N VAL A 120 -11.57 12.40 8.49
CA VAL A 120 -12.06 11.23 7.77
C VAL A 120 -13.56 11.09 8.03
N THR A 121 -14.36 11.19 6.98
CA THR A 121 -15.83 11.16 7.05
C THR A 121 -16.44 9.90 6.47
N GLY A 122 -15.70 9.21 5.61
CA GLY A 122 -16.17 8.00 4.94
C GLY A 122 -15.06 7.31 4.18
N GLY A 123 -15.47 6.31 3.43
CA GLY A 123 -14.58 5.54 2.59
C GLY A 123 -14.81 4.04 2.74
N ALA A 124 -14.32 3.27 1.79
CA ALA A 124 -14.32 1.84 1.90
C ALA A 124 -13.00 1.23 1.40
N LEU A 125 -12.72 0.01 1.87
CA LEU A 125 -11.43 -0.64 1.67
C LEU A 125 -11.28 -1.19 0.25
N ASN A 126 -10.32 -0.64 -0.50
CA ASN A 126 -10.02 -1.06 -1.87
C ASN A 126 -8.53 -0.87 -2.20
N ASN A 127 -8.18 -0.95 -3.49
CA ASN A 127 -6.82 -0.69 -3.95
C ASN A 127 -6.56 0.79 -4.32
N ASP A 128 -7.59 1.66 -4.32
CA ASP A 128 -7.41 3.11 -4.49
C ASP A 128 -6.87 3.72 -3.20
N LYS A 129 -5.66 4.25 -3.29
CA LYS A 129 -5.00 4.94 -2.19
C LYS A 129 -5.26 6.43 -2.16
N ASN A 130 -6.08 6.96 -3.07
CA ASN A 130 -6.42 8.37 -3.07
C ASN A 130 -7.31 8.73 -1.88
N ILE A 131 -7.07 9.91 -1.31
CA ILE A 131 -7.89 10.49 -0.26
C ILE A 131 -8.66 11.66 -0.89
N TYR A 132 -9.97 11.55 -0.98
CA TYR A 132 -10.83 12.50 -1.67
C TYR A 132 -11.39 13.55 -0.71
N ILE A 133 -11.46 14.79 -1.18
CA ILE A 133 -12.02 15.90 -0.42
C ILE A 133 -13.51 16.00 -0.69
N ILE A 134 -14.30 15.98 0.39
CA ILE A 134 -15.75 16.16 0.38
C ILE A 134 -16.07 17.59 0.83
N GLU A 135 -16.84 18.33 0.06
CA GLU A 135 -17.36 19.64 0.42
C GLU A 135 -18.89 19.61 0.31
N HIS A 136 -19.58 20.05 1.38
CA HIS A 136 -21.05 20.06 1.47
C HIS A 136 -21.68 18.68 1.18
N GLY A 137 -21.03 17.59 1.65
CA GLY A 137 -21.52 16.22 1.45
C GLY A 137 -21.37 15.69 0.03
N LYS A 138 -20.60 16.36 -0.84
CA LYS A 138 -20.36 15.94 -2.21
C LYS A 138 -18.87 15.84 -2.50
N ARG A 139 -18.48 14.85 -3.30
CA ARG A 139 -17.13 14.75 -3.83
C ARG A 139 -16.83 15.92 -4.76
N THR A 140 -15.76 16.63 -4.48
CA THR A 140 -15.31 17.75 -5.31
C THR A 140 -14.46 17.34 -6.50
N GLY A 141 -14.06 16.05 -6.58
CA GLY A 141 -13.04 15.57 -7.51
C GLY A 141 -11.60 15.95 -7.11
N LYS A 142 -11.43 16.72 -6.02
CA LYS A 142 -10.11 17.08 -5.50
C LYS A 142 -9.55 15.95 -4.66
N ILE A 143 -8.26 15.64 -4.84
CA ILE A 143 -7.52 14.63 -4.09
C ILE A 143 -6.59 15.36 -3.11
N LEU A 144 -6.69 15.03 -1.82
CA LEU A 144 -5.78 15.53 -0.79
C LEU A 144 -4.37 14.94 -0.97
N GLY A 145 -4.29 13.68 -1.33
CA GLY A 145 -3.06 12.92 -1.53
C GLY A 145 -3.32 11.43 -1.64
N LYS A 146 -2.25 10.65 -1.58
CA LYS A 146 -2.33 9.18 -1.54
C LYS A 146 -1.99 8.68 -0.14
N SER A 147 -2.74 7.73 0.36
CA SER A 147 -2.40 7.02 1.60
C SER A 147 -1.16 6.14 1.42
N LEU A 148 -0.42 5.89 2.48
CA LEU A 148 0.78 5.04 2.46
C LEU A 148 0.40 3.61 2.03
N THR A 149 -0.63 3.05 2.64
CA THR A 149 -1.22 1.76 2.27
C THR A 149 -2.71 1.93 2.01
N LYS A 150 -3.34 0.97 1.36
CA LYS A 150 -4.79 0.97 1.21
C LYS A 150 -5.54 0.85 2.54
N TYR A 151 -4.84 0.45 3.60
CA TYR A 151 -5.38 0.26 4.94
C TYR A 151 -5.15 1.43 5.90
N SER A 152 -4.50 2.52 5.46
CA SER A 152 -4.00 3.60 6.31
C SER A 152 -5.01 4.16 7.31
N PHE A 153 -6.29 4.19 6.93
CA PHE A 153 -7.38 4.73 7.76
C PHE A 153 -8.47 3.69 8.05
N PHE A 154 -8.13 2.40 7.94
CA PHE A 154 -9.07 1.30 8.19
C PHE A 154 -8.70 0.50 9.44
N GLY A 155 -9.71 0.17 10.25
CA GLY A 155 -9.58 -0.67 11.44
C GLY A 155 -9.36 -2.15 11.11
N GLY A 156 -9.12 -2.95 12.13
CA GLY A 156 -8.98 -4.41 11.97
C GLY A 156 -10.25 -5.12 11.48
N ASP A 157 -11.39 -4.46 11.56
CA ASP A 157 -12.69 -4.89 11.03
C ASP A 157 -12.92 -4.46 9.56
N ASN A 158 -11.88 -3.93 8.91
CA ASN A 158 -11.91 -3.38 7.56
C ASN A 158 -12.86 -2.17 7.38
N LYS A 159 -13.31 -1.55 8.47
CA LYS A 159 -14.10 -0.32 8.42
C LYS A 159 -13.22 0.91 8.53
N VAL A 160 -13.60 1.95 7.80
CA VAL A 160 -12.93 3.25 7.88
C VAL A 160 -13.07 3.85 9.29
N VAL A 161 -12.02 4.46 9.80
CA VAL A 161 -12.01 5.10 11.12
C VAL A 161 -12.50 6.54 10.99
N VAL A 162 -13.81 6.69 10.97
CA VAL A 162 -14.47 8.01 10.90
C VAL A 162 -14.08 8.87 12.10
N GLY A 163 -13.80 10.14 11.84
CA GLY A 163 -13.37 11.11 12.85
C GLY A 163 -11.86 11.11 13.09
N ALA A 164 -11.07 10.24 12.43
CA ALA A 164 -9.62 10.39 12.43
C ALA A 164 -9.21 11.71 11.79
N GLN A 165 -8.30 12.45 12.42
CA GLN A 165 -7.85 13.75 11.95
C GLN A 165 -6.58 13.62 11.12
N ILE A 166 -6.52 14.29 9.97
CA ILE A 166 -5.33 14.40 9.13
C ILE A 166 -4.84 15.84 9.21
N ASP A 167 -3.64 16.03 9.73
CA ASP A 167 -2.98 17.34 9.83
C ASP A 167 -1.80 17.37 8.84
N MET A 168 -1.96 18.14 7.77
CA MET A 168 -0.94 18.26 6.71
C MET A 168 0.29 19.04 7.16
N SER A 169 0.23 19.74 8.31
CA SER A 169 1.36 20.45 8.91
C SER A 169 2.16 19.60 9.90
N ASP A 170 1.60 18.46 10.34
CA ASP A 170 2.24 17.57 11.32
C ASP A 170 3.38 16.77 10.66
N LYS A 171 4.60 17.05 11.10
CA LYS A 171 5.82 16.35 10.67
C LYS A 171 6.31 15.31 11.66
N SER A 172 5.58 15.09 12.75
CA SER A 172 6.04 14.24 13.86
C SER A 172 6.34 12.82 13.41
N GLY A 173 5.57 12.25 12.49
CA GLY A 173 5.78 10.91 11.98
C GLY A 173 7.05 10.76 11.14
N GLN A 174 7.33 11.75 10.28
CA GLN A 174 8.58 11.75 9.52
C GLN A 174 9.79 11.93 10.46
N ILE A 175 9.69 12.86 11.38
CA ILE A 175 10.77 13.12 12.37
C ILE A 175 11.04 11.87 13.21
N PHE A 176 10.00 11.21 13.71
CA PHE A 176 10.13 9.97 14.45
C PHE A 176 10.84 8.89 13.63
N PHE A 177 10.39 8.66 12.40
CA PHE A 177 10.99 7.65 11.54
C PHE A 177 12.47 7.96 11.25
N ASP A 178 12.77 9.18 10.81
CA ASP A 178 14.11 9.56 10.38
C ASP A 178 15.09 9.60 11.58
N LYS A 179 14.73 10.28 12.68
CA LYS A 179 15.63 10.50 13.82
C LYS A 179 15.65 9.35 14.80
N ASP A 180 14.45 8.88 15.23
CA ASP A 180 14.37 7.89 16.29
C ASP A 180 14.57 6.46 15.80
N ILE A 181 14.31 6.18 14.50
CA ILE A 181 14.45 4.85 13.92
C ILE A 181 15.71 4.75 13.04
N VAL A 182 15.84 5.61 12.02
CA VAL A 182 16.91 5.47 11.01
C VAL A 182 18.25 5.98 11.51
N GLU A 183 18.30 7.18 12.12
CA GLU A 183 19.54 7.82 12.56
C GLU A 183 20.04 7.27 13.88
N SER A 184 19.15 6.87 14.80
CA SER A 184 19.50 6.44 16.15
C SER A 184 20.27 5.12 16.21
N LYS A 185 20.30 4.34 15.10
CA LYS A 185 20.99 3.04 14.99
C LYS A 185 20.69 2.09 16.16
N ILE A 186 19.45 2.11 16.63
CA ILE A 186 19.01 1.27 17.72
C ILE A 186 19.05 -0.21 17.34
N ASP A 187 19.30 -1.04 18.35
CA ASP A 187 19.20 -2.49 18.19
C ASP A 187 17.74 -2.94 18.04
N VAL A 188 17.51 -3.96 17.23
CA VAL A 188 16.16 -4.47 16.93
C VAL A 188 15.47 -5.02 18.19
N ILE A 189 16.22 -5.67 19.09
CA ILE A 189 15.67 -6.23 20.33
C ILE A 189 15.23 -5.10 21.27
N TYR A 190 16.07 -4.06 21.39
CA TYR A 190 15.71 -2.87 22.17
C TYR A 190 14.51 -2.14 21.59
N TYR A 191 14.43 -2.03 20.24
CA TYR A 191 13.26 -1.49 19.57
C TYR A 191 11.99 -2.29 19.92
N MET A 192 12.01 -3.61 19.74
CA MET A 192 10.87 -4.48 20.02
C MET A 192 10.38 -4.37 21.45
N ALA A 193 11.29 -4.32 22.42
CA ALA A 193 10.95 -4.16 23.84
C ALA A 193 10.25 -2.83 24.15
N ASN A 194 10.41 -1.80 23.32
CA ASN A 194 9.90 -0.45 23.54
C ASN A 194 8.91 0.04 22.45
N ALA A 195 8.46 -0.81 21.54
CA ALA A 195 7.59 -0.46 20.42
C ALA A 195 6.10 -0.66 20.70
N THR A 196 5.73 -1.05 21.92
CA THR A 196 4.35 -1.39 22.29
C THR A 196 3.97 -0.81 23.65
N GLY A 197 2.66 -0.85 23.97
CA GLY A 197 2.18 -0.50 25.31
C GLY A 197 2.39 0.97 25.72
N GLY A 198 2.53 1.88 24.79
CA GLY A 198 2.77 3.31 25.04
C GLY A 198 4.22 3.65 25.38
N GLN A 199 5.14 2.73 25.13
CA GLN A 199 6.58 2.94 25.28
C GLN A 199 7.15 3.86 24.19
N LYS A 200 8.46 4.16 24.26
CA LYS A 200 9.15 5.17 23.45
C LYS A 200 8.90 5.04 21.93
N TYR A 201 8.83 3.83 21.41
CA TYR A 201 8.68 3.57 19.97
C TYR A 201 7.27 3.16 19.55
N ASP A 202 6.29 3.21 20.45
CA ASP A 202 4.88 3.01 20.12
C ASP A 202 4.27 4.30 19.57
N PHE A 203 4.62 4.66 18.33
CA PHE A 203 4.22 5.93 17.71
C PHE A 203 2.70 6.13 17.65
N LYS A 204 1.93 5.05 17.46
CA LYS A 204 0.47 5.13 17.38
C LYS A 204 -0.17 5.71 18.66
N THR A 205 0.44 5.47 19.81
CA THR A 205 -0.06 5.95 21.12
C THR A 205 0.79 7.04 21.74
N LEU A 206 1.92 7.41 21.11
CA LEU A 206 2.80 8.46 21.61
C LEU A 206 2.05 9.79 21.70
N GLY A 207 2.07 10.42 22.89
CA GLY A 207 1.34 11.67 23.13
C GLY A 207 -0.18 11.53 23.34
N ILE A 208 -0.70 10.30 23.48
CA ILE A 208 -2.14 10.02 23.61
C ILE A 208 -2.83 10.75 24.78
N LYS A 209 -2.07 11.12 25.83
CA LYS A 209 -2.59 11.91 26.95
C LYS A 209 -3.04 13.32 26.52
N ASN A 210 -2.51 13.83 25.42
CA ASN A 210 -2.79 15.15 24.89
C ASN A 210 -3.82 15.11 23.76
N ARG A 211 -4.57 14.00 23.56
CA ARG A 211 -5.49 13.81 22.45
C ARG A 211 -6.78 14.67 22.51
N GLY A 212 -7.01 15.36 23.60
CA GLY A 212 -8.26 16.12 23.79
C GLY A 212 -9.48 15.18 23.83
N ASN A 213 -10.54 15.58 23.12
CA ASN A 213 -11.82 14.86 23.09
C ASN A 213 -11.91 13.74 22.04
N ILE A 214 -10.87 13.50 21.24
CA ILE A 214 -10.88 12.41 20.25
C ILE A 214 -10.67 11.05 20.91
N SER A 215 -11.31 10.02 20.39
CA SER A 215 -11.19 8.67 20.92
C SER A 215 -9.76 8.12 20.76
N ARG A 216 -9.40 7.09 21.54
CA ARG A 216 -8.10 6.43 21.43
C ARG A 216 -7.88 5.87 20.01
N THR A 217 -8.91 5.29 19.42
CA THR A 217 -8.86 4.75 18.05
C THR A 217 -8.60 5.86 17.04
N GLN A 218 -9.38 6.93 17.04
CA GLN A 218 -9.17 8.09 16.16
C GLN A 218 -7.76 8.68 16.29
N TYR A 219 -7.24 8.78 17.52
CA TYR A 219 -5.89 9.27 17.76
C TYR A 219 -4.82 8.34 17.18
N SER A 220 -5.00 7.03 17.26
CA SER A 220 -4.07 6.04 16.68
C SER A 220 -4.07 6.07 15.15
N TYR A 221 -5.13 6.58 14.54
CA TYR A 221 -5.27 6.77 13.10
C TYR A 221 -5.10 8.23 12.65
N ARG A 222 -4.58 9.13 13.53
CA ARG A 222 -4.25 10.50 13.09
C ARG A 222 -3.31 10.45 11.89
N GLY A 223 -3.64 11.22 10.85
CA GLY A 223 -2.92 11.22 9.59
C GLY A 223 -1.94 12.39 9.49
N MET A 224 -0.84 12.17 8.80
CA MET A 224 0.18 13.19 8.56
C MET A 224 0.99 12.87 7.30
N PRO A 225 1.67 13.89 6.70
CA PRO A 225 2.57 13.65 5.56
C PRO A 225 3.72 12.73 5.93
N PHE A 226 4.03 11.81 5.01
CA PHE A 226 5.13 10.88 5.12
C PHE A 226 5.80 10.69 3.75
N THR A 227 7.12 10.60 3.73
CA THR A 227 7.90 10.47 2.49
C THR A 227 8.73 9.18 2.53
N ASP A 228 8.67 8.40 1.48
CA ASP A 228 9.49 7.19 1.34
C ASP A 228 10.94 7.51 0.90
N GLU A 229 11.76 6.48 0.73
CA GLU A 229 13.16 6.61 0.32
C GLU A 229 13.34 7.06 -1.15
N ASN A 230 12.28 7.01 -1.95
CA ASN A 230 12.29 7.43 -3.35
C ASN A 230 11.77 8.87 -3.50
N GLY A 231 11.41 9.53 -2.39
CA GLY A 231 10.85 10.88 -2.38
C GLY A 231 9.35 10.94 -2.68
N ASN A 232 8.66 9.80 -2.76
CA ASN A 232 7.22 9.77 -2.95
C ASN A 232 6.52 10.24 -1.68
N LYS A 233 5.54 11.12 -1.84
CA LYS A 233 4.77 11.70 -0.75
C LYS A 233 3.46 10.95 -0.53
N PHE A 234 3.21 10.60 0.72
CA PHE A 234 2.00 9.90 1.17
C PHE A 234 1.38 10.64 2.36
N ILE A 235 0.17 10.26 2.69
CA ILE A 235 -0.48 10.56 3.96
C ILE A 235 -0.55 9.23 4.71
N ALA A 236 0.17 9.14 5.82
CA ALA A 236 0.24 7.96 6.65
C ALA A 236 -0.52 8.16 7.95
N SER A 237 -1.20 7.14 8.45
CA SER A 237 -1.72 7.17 9.80
C SER A 237 -0.58 6.95 10.82
N ALA A 238 -0.76 7.37 12.06
CA ALA A 238 0.21 7.10 13.11
C ALA A 238 0.42 5.59 13.33
N ARG A 239 -0.62 4.79 13.09
CA ARG A 239 -0.53 3.33 13.10
C ARG A 239 0.37 2.83 11.98
N ASP A 240 0.20 3.35 10.75
CA ASP A 240 1.08 2.98 9.64
C ASP A 240 2.54 3.29 9.93
N ILE A 241 2.83 4.48 10.48
CA ILE A 241 4.20 4.89 10.78
C ILE A 241 4.83 3.97 11.82
N GLY A 242 4.06 3.59 12.85
CA GLY A 242 4.51 2.60 13.84
C GLY A 242 4.81 1.23 13.20
N ASN A 243 3.89 0.72 12.39
CA ASN A 243 4.03 -0.57 11.72
C ASN A 243 5.13 -0.54 10.64
N TYR A 244 5.24 0.55 9.88
CA TYR A 244 6.32 0.77 8.92
C TYR A 244 7.69 0.76 9.62
N SER A 245 7.78 1.40 10.78
CA SER A 245 9.01 1.41 11.58
C SER A 245 9.37 0.02 12.10
N ALA A 246 8.38 -0.76 12.54
CA ALA A 246 8.59 -2.15 12.95
C ALA A 246 9.10 -3.00 11.79
N GLY A 247 8.48 -2.89 10.63
CA GLY A 247 8.94 -3.55 9.41
C GLY A 247 10.35 -3.15 9.02
N TYR A 248 10.68 -1.84 9.04
CA TYR A 248 12.01 -1.34 8.74
C TYR A 248 13.08 -1.95 9.67
N MET A 249 12.81 -2.00 10.96
CA MET A 249 13.72 -2.59 11.95
C MET A 249 13.93 -4.09 11.71
N ALA A 250 12.87 -4.81 11.37
CA ALA A 250 12.96 -6.22 10.98
C ALA A 250 13.79 -6.41 9.69
N GLY A 251 13.54 -5.58 8.68
CA GLY A 251 14.27 -5.65 7.41
C GLY A 251 15.77 -5.37 7.55
N ILE A 252 16.15 -4.36 8.35
CA ILE A 252 17.56 -4.01 8.55
C ILE A 252 18.32 -5.03 9.42
N SER A 253 17.62 -5.92 10.14
CA SER A 253 18.23 -7.02 10.88
C SER A 253 18.78 -8.14 9.96
N GLY A 254 18.43 -8.11 8.67
CA GLY A 254 18.86 -9.11 7.69
C GLY A 254 18.03 -10.40 7.70
N GLN A 255 17.00 -10.50 8.52
CA GLN A 255 16.09 -11.65 8.52
C GLN A 255 15.18 -11.64 7.29
N GLY A 256 14.68 -12.80 6.90
CA GLY A 256 13.68 -12.91 5.85
C GLY A 256 12.29 -12.44 6.30
N TRP A 257 11.42 -12.10 5.36
CA TRP A 257 10.06 -11.64 5.64
C TRP A 257 9.24 -12.63 6.45
N GLU A 258 9.29 -13.91 6.13
CA GLU A 258 8.52 -14.96 6.83
C GLU A 258 8.91 -15.07 8.31
N ALA A 259 10.23 -15.00 8.61
CA ALA A 259 10.71 -15.00 9.99
C ALA A 259 10.26 -13.74 10.75
N SER A 260 10.27 -12.59 10.08
CA SER A 260 9.79 -11.32 10.64
C SER A 260 8.28 -11.38 10.92
N ARG A 261 7.49 -11.96 10.02
CA ARG A 261 6.05 -12.18 10.21
C ARG A 261 5.76 -13.05 11.42
N ALA A 262 6.48 -14.17 11.54
CA ALA A 262 6.32 -15.05 12.71
C ALA A 262 6.63 -14.33 14.03
N ALA A 263 7.63 -13.43 14.04
CA ALA A 263 7.97 -12.61 15.20
C ALA A 263 6.87 -11.58 15.55
N PHE A 264 6.26 -10.92 14.54
CA PHE A 264 5.14 -9.99 14.74
C PHE A 264 3.90 -10.72 15.27
N ASP A 265 3.55 -11.88 14.70
CA ASP A 265 2.43 -12.70 15.17
C ASP A 265 2.65 -13.24 16.60
N ALA A 266 3.90 -13.59 16.93
CA ALA A 266 4.25 -13.99 18.29
C ALA A 266 4.09 -12.83 19.29
N LEU A 267 4.53 -11.61 18.92
CA LEU A 267 4.38 -10.42 19.76
C LEU A 267 2.90 -10.07 19.98
N GLU A 268 2.08 -10.10 18.92
CA GLU A 268 0.63 -9.89 19.02
C GLU A 268 -0.03 -10.94 19.92
N SER A 269 0.38 -12.22 19.78
CA SER A 269 -0.13 -13.30 20.61
C SER A 269 0.16 -13.12 22.09
N VAL A 270 1.37 -12.66 22.44
CA VAL A 270 1.75 -12.34 23.81
C VAL A 270 0.91 -11.19 24.37
N GLN A 271 0.71 -10.13 23.58
CA GLN A 271 -0.11 -8.97 23.99
C GLN A 271 -1.58 -9.35 24.21
N MET A 272 -2.12 -10.21 23.37
CA MET A 272 -3.52 -10.65 23.42
C MET A 272 -3.75 -11.80 24.42
N HIS A 273 -2.69 -12.33 25.04
CA HIS A 273 -2.73 -13.53 25.90
C HIS A 273 -3.44 -14.73 25.25
N LYS A 274 -3.37 -14.83 23.93
CA LYS A 274 -3.91 -15.93 23.12
C LYS A 274 -3.20 -15.97 21.78
N TYR A 275 -3.25 -17.13 21.10
CA TYR A 275 -2.77 -17.18 19.72
C TYR A 275 -3.54 -16.17 18.85
N SER A 276 -2.82 -15.28 18.23
CA SER A 276 -3.35 -14.25 17.33
C SER A 276 -2.38 -14.02 16.19
N THR A 277 -2.92 -13.79 14.99
CA THR A 277 -2.16 -13.30 13.86
C THR A 277 -2.44 -11.82 13.69
N GLU A 278 -1.42 -11.06 13.33
CA GLU A 278 -1.58 -9.64 13.12
C GLU A 278 -2.51 -9.36 11.94
N ALA A 279 -3.40 -8.38 12.08
CA ALA A 279 -4.39 -8.07 11.06
C ALA A 279 -3.72 -7.58 9.77
N MET A 280 -4.29 -7.92 8.60
CA MET A 280 -3.80 -7.51 7.28
C MET A 280 -3.58 -5.99 7.16
N VAL A 281 -4.38 -5.21 7.87
CA VAL A 281 -4.26 -3.74 7.92
C VAL A 281 -2.92 -3.27 8.53
N SER A 282 -2.27 -4.06 9.39
CA SER A 282 -0.93 -3.79 9.94
C SER A 282 0.15 -4.28 8.98
N GLN A 283 -0.02 -5.49 8.45
CA GLN A 283 0.96 -6.19 7.63
C GLN A 283 1.40 -5.39 6.39
N ALA A 284 0.50 -4.60 5.79
CA ALA A 284 0.82 -3.83 4.59
C ALA A 284 1.85 -2.72 4.86
N ALA A 285 1.75 -2.02 5.99
CA ALA A 285 2.71 -1.00 6.37
C ALA A 285 4.04 -1.62 6.85
N GLU A 286 3.98 -2.73 7.59
CA GLU A 286 5.17 -3.50 8.00
C GLU A 286 5.94 -3.99 6.78
N LYS A 287 5.25 -4.56 5.79
CA LYS A 287 5.90 -5.04 4.55
C LYS A 287 6.61 -3.92 3.81
N ALA A 288 5.97 -2.75 3.67
CA ALA A 288 6.59 -1.60 3.02
C ALA A 288 7.84 -1.11 3.78
N GLY A 289 7.78 -1.07 5.09
CA GLY A 289 8.92 -0.74 5.94
C GLY A 289 10.03 -1.80 5.85
N PHE A 290 9.66 -3.08 5.90
CA PHE A 290 10.57 -4.21 5.76
C PHE A 290 11.35 -4.14 4.44
N ASP A 291 10.68 -3.91 3.33
CA ASP A 291 11.34 -3.84 2.02
C ASP A 291 12.39 -2.72 1.97
N ARG A 292 12.08 -1.55 2.56
CA ARG A 292 13.05 -0.45 2.71
C ARG A 292 14.24 -0.85 3.58
N GLY A 293 14.01 -1.43 4.76
CA GLY A 293 15.06 -1.87 5.68
C GLY A 293 15.93 -2.96 5.08
N HIS A 294 15.32 -3.94 4.44
CA HIS A 294 16.00 -5.07 3.80
C HIS A 294 16.86 -4.64 2.61
N LYS A 295 16.35 -3.70 1.79
CA LYS A 295 17.15 -3.06 0.73
C LYS A 295 18.38 -2.36 1.30
N LYS A 296 18.23 -1.60 2.39
CA LYS A 296 19.34 -0.92 3.07
C LYS A 296 20.35 -1.91 3.66
N TYR A 297 19.88 -3.01 4.26
CA TYR A 297 20.74 -4.08 4.75
C TYR A 297 21.64 -4.64 3.63
N TRP A 298 21.07 -5.01 2.49
CA TRP A 298 21.86 -5.54 1.38
C TRP A 298 22.80 -4.52 0.76
N GLN A 299 22.42 -3.26 0.70
CA GLN A 299 23.32 -2.18 0.28
C GLN A 299 24.54 -2.07 1.20
N GLN A 300 24.35 -2.16 2.51
CA GLN A 300 25.43 -2.16 3.49
C GLN A 300 26.32 -3.40 3.36
N GLN A 301 25.74 -4.61 3.18
CA GLN A 301 26.50 -5.83 2.97
C GLN A 301 27.35 -5.76 1.68
N TYR A 302 26.77 -5.26 0.61
CA TYR A 302 27.50 -5.07 -0.66
C TYR A 302 28.68 -4.10 -0.49
N GLU A 303 28.49 -2.99 0.19
CA GLU A 303 29.54 -2.02 0.45
C GLU A 303 30.70 -2.61 1.29
N VAL A 304 30.35 -3.36 2.34
CA VAL A 304 31.34 -4.08 3.15
C VAL A 304 32.13 -5.06 2.28
N GLN A 305 31.47 -5.85 1.43
CA GLN A 305 32.15 -6.80 0.53
C GLN A 305 33.05 -6.07 -0.47
N ARG A 306 32.62 -4.95 -1.02
CA ARG A 306 33.42 -4.11 -1.92
C ARG A 306 34.70 -3.63 -1.24
N ILE A 307 34.59 -3.04 -0.05
CA ILE A 307 35.74 -2.55 0.74
C ILE A 307 36.73 -3.69 1.05
N LEU A 308 36.22 -4.86 1.46
CA LEU A 308 37.05 -6.04 1.73
C LEU A 308 37.77 -6.54 0.47
N GLN A 309 37.09 -6.52 -0.68
CA GLN A 309 37.69 -6.90 -1.95
C GLN A 309 38.77 -5.93 -2.41
N GLU A 310 38.51 -4.62 -2.32
CA GLU A 310 39.48 -3.57 -2.61
C GLU A 310 40.70 -3.67 -1.70
N GLY A 311 40.48 -3.87 -0.39
CA GLY A 311 41.57 -4.09 0.58
C GLY A 311 42.42 -5.32 0.26
N ARG A 312 41.83 -6.44 -0.14
CA ARG A 312 42.56 -7.63 -0.59
C ARG A 312 43.39 -7.37 -1.83
N VAL A 313 42.84 -6.66 -2.83
CA VAL A 313 43.58 -6.29 -4.03
C VAL A 313 44.75 -5.38 -3.71
N HIS A 314 44.52 -4.39 -2.86
CA HIS A 314 45.59 -3.48 -2.41
C HIS A 314 46.71 -4.23 -1.71
N THR A 315 46.40 -5.06 -0.72
CA THR A 315 47.34 -5.90 0.03
C THR A 315 48.13 -6.81 -0.90
N TRP A 316 47.45 -7.45 -1.87
CA TRP A 316 48.10 -8.32 -2.85
C TRP A 316 49.05 -7.57 -3.77
N ASN A 317 48.72 -6.36 -4.19
CA ASN A 317 49.60 -5.51 -5.00
C ASN A 317 50.85 -5.03 -4.23
N VAL A 318 50.68 -4.72 -2.94
CA VAL A 318 51.81 -4.39 -2.05
C VAL A 318 52.76 -5.58 -1.89
N ILE A 319 52.20 -6.77 -1.63
CA ILE A 319 52.98 -8.03 -1.53
C ILE A 319 53.73 -8.32 -2.85
N LYS A 320 53.06 -8.22 -4.00
CA LYS A 320 53.69 -8.39 -5.31
C LYS A 320 54.81 -7.38 -5.54
N GLY A 321 54.60 -6.12 -5.19
CA GLY A 321 55.61 -5.07 -5.28
C GLY A 321 56.84 -5.39 -4.44
N TRP A 322 56.59 -5.86 -3.19
CA TRP A 322 57.67 -6.26 -2.29
C TRP A 322 58.46 -7.49 -2.81
N PHE A 323 57.78 -8.53 -3.30
CA PHE A 323 58.40 -9.68 -3.94
C PHE A 323 59.24 -9.26 -5.17
N LYS A 324 58.70 -8.37 -6.01
CA LYS A 324 59.41 -7.88 -7.17
C LYS A 324 60.69 -7.12 -6.78
N SER A 325 60.65 -6.35 -5.66
CA SER A 325 61.85 -5.62 -5.18
C SER A 325 62.94 -6.57 -4.60
N LEU A 326 62.52 -7.72 -4.04
CA LEU A 326 63.46 -8.69 -3.43
C LEU A 326 64.07 -9.66 -4.45
N PHE A 327 63.31 -10.07 -5.44
CA PHE A 327 63.68 -11.17 -6.36
C PHE A 327 63.70 -10.76 -7.83
N GLY A 328 63.33 -9.54 -8.17
CA GLY A 328 63.31 -9.04 -9.53
C GLY A 328 64.69 -8.45 -9.89
N LYS A 329 65.52 -9.28 -10.55
CA LYS A 329 66.54 -8.79 -11.48
C LYS A 329 66.01 -8.90 -12.87
#